data_ba87ea0c68cf2967fb21028489f2542d
#
_entry.id   ba87ea0c68cf2967fb21028489f2542d
#
_cell.length_a   1.000
_cell.length_b   1.000
_cell.length_c   1.000
_cell.angle_alpha   90.00
_cell.angle_beta   90.00
_cell.angle_gamma   90.00
#
_symmetry.space_group_name_H-M   'P 1'
#
loop_
_entity.id
_entity.type
_entity.pdbx_description
1 polymer ?
#
loop_
_entity_poly.entity_id
_entity_poly.type
_entity_poly.pdbx_seq_one_letter_code
_entity_poly.pdbx_strand_id
1 'polypeptide(L)' 'MGNGQPVAGILATADVLQEFGQRSRYFNTFAGNTVSCAAALAVLKTIERESLIPHAREVGGVLLDGIRALAVRHEAIGD' A
#
# COMPACT_ATOMS: atom_id res chain seq x y z
N MET A 1 1.83 3.62 3.55
CA MET A 1 3.15 3.71 2.92
C MET A 1 4.24 4.08 3.95
N GLY A 2 4.03 5.02 4.84
CA GLY A 2 5.02 5.46 5.84
C GLY A 2 5.04 4.67 7.15
N ASN A 3 4.18 3.67 7.34
CA ASN A 3 4.07 2.87 8.57
C ASN A 3 3.98 3.73 9.85
N GLY A 4 3.03 4.66 9.88
CA GLY A 4 2.84 5.65 10.95
C GLY A 4 3.35 7.05 10.60
N GLN A 5 4.31 7.19 9.69
CA GLN A 5 4.71 8.49 9.15
C GLN A 5 3.75 8.96 8.06
N PRO A 6 3.15 10.17 8.15
CA PRO A 6 2.28 10.68 7.11
C PRO A 6 3.03 10.85 5.79
N VAL A 7 2.68 10.04 4.81
CA VAL A 7 3.22 10.13 3.45
C VAL A 7 2.29 9.43 2.48
N ALA A 8 2.09 10.05 1.32
CA ALA A 8 1.37 9.47 0.21
C ALA A 8 2.16 9.70 -1.09
N GLY A 9 1.87 8.89 -2.10
CA GLY A 9 2.49 9.01 -3.41
C GLY A 9 1.51 8.64 -4.51
N ILE A 10 1.72 9.20 -5.68
CA ILE A 10 0.97 8.87 -6.89
C ILE A 10 1.96 8.27 -7.90
N LEU A 11 1.57 7.16 -8.49
CA LEU A 11 2.24 6.57 -9.63
C LEU A 11 1.29 6.65 -10.82
N ALA A 12 1.71 7.29 -11.90
CA ALA A 12 0.89 7.47 -13.08
C ALA A 12 1.74 7.37 -14.36
N THR A 13 1.10 7.11 -15.49
CA THR A 13 1.76 7.11 -16.79
C THR A 13 2.13 8.54 -17.22
N ALA A 14 3.10 8.67 -18.10
CA ALA A 14 3.64 9.96 -18.51
C ALA A 14 2.59 10.87 -19.15
N ASP A 15 1.67 10.30 -19.94
CA ASP A 15 0.57 11.02 -20.59
C ASP A 15 -0.40 11.65 -19.59
N VAL A 16 -0.77 10.91 -18.53
CA VAL A 16 -1.62 11.45 -17.44
C VAL A 16 -0.93 12.58 -16.70
N LEU A 17 0.36 12.42 -16.38
CA LEU A 17 1.13 13.46 -15.69
C LEU A 17 1.33 14.70 -16.56
N GLN A 18 1.54 14.53 -17.87
CA GLN A 18 1.72 15.63 -18.81
C GLN A 18 0.44 16.47 -18.94
N GLU A 19 -0.71 15.83 -19.07
CA GLU A 19 -2.00 16.54 -19.14
C GLU A 19 -2.26 17.35 -17.87
N PHE A 20 -2.01 16.75 -16.71
CA PHE A 20 -2.11 17.45 -15.43
C PHE A 20 -1.18 18.67 -15.36
N GLY A 21 0.09 18.52 -15.73
CA GLY A 21 1.09 19.57 -15.70
C GLY A 21 0.79 20.74 -16.66
N GLN A 22 0.10 20.46 -17.78
CA GLN A 22 -0.31 21.49 -18.73
C GLN A 22 -1.54 22.30 -18.26
N ARG A 23 -2.44 21.67 -17.48
CA ARG A 23 -3.71 22.26 -17.04
C ARG A 23 -3.69 22.82 -15.63
N SER A 24 -2.70 22.43 -14.82
CA SER A 24 -2.65 22.75 -13.39
C SER A 24 -1.30 23.30 -12.98
N ARG A 25 -1.31 24.40 -12.22
CA ARG A 25 -0.13 24.83 -11.47
C ARG A 25 -0.13 24.10 -10.13
N TYR A 26 0.64 23.03 -10.07
CA TYR A 26 0.79 22.28 -8.82
C TYR A 26 1.93 22.85 -7.98
N PHE A 27 1.60 23.17 -6.74
CA PHE A 27 2.57 23.53 -5.72
C PHE A 27 2.14 22.90 -4.39
N ASN A 28 3.08 22.30 -3.68
CA ASN A 28 2.82 21.75 -2.37
C ASN A 28 4.03 21.98 -1.46
N THR A 29 3.82 22.78 -0.41
CA THR A 29 4.86 23.18 0.54
C THR A 29 5.52 22.00 1.26
N PHE A 30 4.76 20.92 1.51
CA PHE A 30 5.24 19.75 2.25
C PHE A 30 5.62 18.57 1.37
N ALA A 31 5.42 18.67 0.05
CA ALA A 31 5.79 17.59 -0.87
C ALA A 31 7.31 17.38 -0.88
N GLY A 32 7.71 16.11 -0.95
CA GLY A 32 9.14 15.75 -1.01
C GLY A 32 9.90 15.97 0.31
N ASN A 33 9.20 16.08 1.43
CA ASN A 33 9.86 16.15 2.73
C ASN A 33 10.81 14.96 2.92
N THR A 34 12.07 15.26 3.17
CA THR A 34 13.17 14.27 3.21
C THR A 34 12.98 13.19 4.28
N VAL A 35 12.43 13.54 5.44
CA VAL A 35 12.18 12.60 6.54
C VAL A 35 11.06 11.63 6.13
N SER A 36 9.95 12.15 5.61
CA SER A 36 8.84 11.32 5.14
C SER A 36 9.24 10.42 3.97
N CYS A 37 10.03 10.93 3.03
CA CYS A 37 10.55 10.14 1.92
C CYS A 37 11.51 9.04 2.40
N ALA A 38 12.37 9.32 3.35
CA ALA A 38 13.27 8.32 3.94
C ALA A 38 12.49 7.22 4.67
N ALA A 39 11.46 7.59 5.44
CA ALA A 39 10.57 6.63 6.09
C ALA A 39 9.84 5.74 5.07
N ALA A 40 9.26 6.32 4.02
CA ALA A 40 8.61 5.57 2.96
C ALA A 40 9.58 4.61 2.24
N LEU A 41 10.77 5.08 1.94
CA LEU A 41 11.81 4.26 1.30
C LEU A 41 12.24 3.09 2.20
N ALA A 42 12.39 3.31 3.51
CA ALA A 42 12.71 2.26 4.47
C ALA A 42 11.62 1.18 4.50
N VAL A 43 10.34 1.58 4.51
CA VAL A 43 9.20 0.64 4.44
C VAL A 43 9.24 -0.18 3.16
N LEU A 44 9.42 0.44 1.99
CA LEU A 44 9.48 -0.25 0.71
C LEU A 44 10.63 -1.26 0.66
N LYS A 45 11.84 -0.85 1.12
CA LYS A 45 12.99 -1.75 1.20
C LYS A 45 12.76 -2.93 2.15
N THR A 46 12.06 -2.73 3.24
CA THR A 46 11.71 -3.81 4.17
C THR A 46 10.72 -4.80 3.55
N ILE A 47 9.68 -4.30 2.88
CA ILE A 47 8.72 -5.14 2.16
C ILE A 47 9.42 -6.02 1.12
N GLU A 48 10.37 -5.44 0.38
CA GLU A 48 11.13 -6.16 -0.64
C GLU A 48 12.11 -7.16 -0.03
N ARG A 49 12.96 -6.71 0.90
CA ARG A 49 14.00 -7.54 1.54
C ARG A 49 13.43 -8.74 2.28
N GLU A 50 12.32 -8.56 2.98
CA GLU A 50 11.68 -9.58 3.79
C GLU A 50 10.59 -10.35 3.06
N SER A 51 10.42 -10.08 1.76
CA SER A 51 9.40 -10.74 0.91
C SER A 51 8.00 -10.73 1.55
N LEU A 52 7.61 -9.60 2.15
CA LEU A 52 6.37 -9.51 2.94
C LEU A 52 5.11 -9.71 2.10
N ILE A 53 5.12 -9.41 0.80
CA ILE A 53 3.97 -9.62 -0.09
C ILE A 53 3.69 -11.13 -0.29
N PRO A 54 4.68 -11.97 -0.67
CA PRO A 54 4.49 -13.42 -0.71
C PRO A 54 4.08 -14.00 0.64
N HIS A 55 4.73 -13.57 1.73
CA HIS A 55 4.40 -14.02 3.09
C HIS A 55 2.94 -13.69 3.48
N ALA A 56 2.49 -12.46 3.22
CA ALA A 56 1.11 -12.06 3.49
C ALA A 56 0.10 -12.88 2.67
N ARG A 57 0.45 -13.24 1.44
CA ARG A 57 -0.40 -14.10 0.59
C ARG A 57 -0.52 -15.52 1.17
N GLU A 58 0.58 -16.10 1.61
CA GLU A 58 0.62 -17.44 2.20
C GLU A 58 -0.18 -17.49 3.51
N VAL A 59 0.15 -16.63 4.47
CA VAL A 59 -0.52 -16.58 5.78
C VAL A 59 -1.99 -16.17 5.64
N GLY A 60 -2.29 -15.22 4.74
CA GLY A 60 -3.65 -14.81 4.42
C GLY A 60 -4.47 -15.94 3.82
N GLY A 61 -3.85 -16.80 3.01
CA GLY A 61 -4.48 -18.02 2.48
C GLY A 61 -4.90 -18.97 3.61
N VAL A 62 -4.00 -19.28 4.51
CA VAL A 62 -4.28 -20.12 5.68
C VAL A 62 -5.42 -19.57 6.53
N LEU A 63 -5.39 -18.25 6.80
CA LEU A 63 -6.45 -17.57 7.54
C LEU A 63 -7.81 -17.68 6.83
N LEU A 64 -7.84 -17.39 5.55
CA LEU A 64 -9.07 -17.42 4.74
C LEU A 64 -9.68 -18.83 4.69
N ASP A 65 -8.86 -19.85 4.51
CA ASP A 65 -9.31 -21.24 4.50
C ASP A 65 -9.85 -21.66 5.88
N GLY A 66 -9.21 -21.20 6.96
CA GLY A 66 -9.71 -21.39 8.32
C GLY A 66 -11.07 -20.74 8.55
N ILE A 67 -11.26 -19.49 8.11
CA ILE A 67 -12.54 -18.78 8.20
C ILE A 67 -13.62 -19.50 7.37
N ARG A 68 -13.31 -19.92 6.17
CA ARG A 68 -14.25 -20.68 5.31
C ARG A 68 -14.67 -21.99 5.96
N ALA A 69 -13.75 -22.71 6.58
CA ALA A 69 -14.07 -23.94 7.33
C ALA A 69 -14.98 -23.68 8.53
N LEU A 70 -14.82 -22.53 9.19
CA LEU A 70 -15.73 -22.10 10.26
C LEU A 70 -17.11 -21.69 9.73
N ALA A 71 -17.18 -21.01 8.61
CA ALA A 71 -18.44 -20.56 7.99
C ALA A 71 -19.38 -21.75 7.68
N VAL A 72 -18.84 -22.90 7.30
CA VAL A 72 -19.62 -24.14 7.10
C VAL A 72 -20.37 -24.58 8.36
N ARG A 73 -19.84 -24.24 9.55
CA ARG A 73 -20.40 -24.66 10.84
C ARG A 73 -21.16 -23.54 11.57
N HIS A 74 -21.01 -22.32 11.14
CA HIS A 74 -21.55 -21.13 11.80
C HIS A 74 -22.20 -20.21 10.79
N GLU A 75 -23.52 -20.21 10.70
CA GLU A 75 -24.30 -19.38 9.78
C GLU A 75 -24.12 -17.86 9.99
N ALA A 76 -23.61 -17.45 11.17
CA ALA A 76 -23.33 -16.05 11.45
C ALA A 76 -22.10 -15.51 10.70
N ILE A 77 -21.29 -16.37 10.09
CA ILE A 77 -20.13 -15.97 9.27
C ILE A 77 -20.64 -15.90 7.82
N GLY A 78 -20.84 -14.68 7.34
CA GLY A 78 -21.19 -14.40 5.96
C GLY A 78 -19.98 -14.35 5.03
N ASP A 79 -20.26 -14.03 3.75
CA ASP A 79 -19.24 -13.79 2.71
C ASP A 79 -18.47 -12.47 2.94
#